data_77d86e7a3fc34ffd845f2df06dcae975
#
_entry.id   77d86e7a3fc34ffd845f2df06dcae975
#
_cell.length_a   1.000
_cell.length_b   1.000
_cell.length_c   1.000
_cell.angle_alpha   90.00
_cell.angle_beta   90.00
_cell.angle_gamma   90.00
#
_symmetry.space_group_name_H-M   'P 1'
#
loop_
_entity.id
_entity.type
_entity.pdbx_description
1 polymer ?
#
loop_
_entity_poly.entity_id
_entity_poly.type
_entity_poly.pdbx_seq_one_letter_code
_entity_poly.pdbx_strand_id
1 'polypeptide(L)'
;RIDEEGAPVNFMTFIGQNYLREQAGADDRYKASTKAQLEKMKTLLYETKKYSPVGLSCGFEYAPGVTTELAKALDDEGYLISVHFREDGPKAVDSTRELVEISKATGYGIEMSHIGSCSAVGYMDDTLKVIDEARLKGVDISTDCYPYNAFCTGIGTAVFDEGCFERWGKSYSDILVLDGPYVNRRCDKELFEKLRREDPDLHVAVFAMNQDEVDKAFATPYVMVGSDCGFVNRHGHPRGAGAFPKVIREYVREKKILTLMDALKKMTVLTADRVNLDEKGEIKEGRDADIVIFDENTIADGATFENPTMKPVGIDYVIVGGKIAADHGVIKDDSCGRYIRYKNR
;
A
#
# COMPACT_ATOMS: atom_id res chain seq x y z
N ARG A 1 5.52 -14.48 19.19
CA ARG A 1 4.06 -14.59 19.32
C ARG A 1 3.44 -15.23 18.08
N ILE A 2 3.60 -14.63 16.87
CA ILE A 2 2.99 -15.15 15.63
C ILE A 2 3.60 -16.50 15.23
N ASP A 3 4.89 -16.72 15.45
CA ASP A 3 5.54 -18.02 15.21
C ASP A 3 5.00 -19.12 16.14
N GLU A 4 4.39 -18.75 17.26
CA GLU A 4 3.85 -19.67 18.28
C GLU A 4 2.33 -19.85 18.12
N GLU A 5 1.60 -18.77 17.88
CA GLU A 5 0.14 -18.73 17.83
C GLU A 5 -0.42 -18.91 16.40
N GLY A 6 0.41 -18.71 15.39
CA GLY A 6 -0.02 -18.61 14.00
C GLY A 6 -0.68 -17.28 13.66
N ALA A 7 -1.18 -17.19 12.43
CA ALA A 7 -1.97 -16.06 11.92
C ALA A 7 -2.99 -16.58 10.91
N PRO A 8 -4.06 -15.82 10.62
CA PRO A 8 -5.05 -16.23 9.61
C PRO A 8 -4.47 -16.47 8.23
N VAL A 9 -3.42 -15.71 7.86
CA VAL A 9 -2.70 -15.78 6.59
C VAL A 9 -1.20 -15.60 6.81
N ASN A 10 -0.40 -15.98 5.82
CA ASN A 10 1.02 -15.65 5.81
C ASN A 10 1.22 -14.13 5.68
N PHE A 11 2.25 -13.61 6.33
CA PHE A 11 2.59 -12.20 6.18
C PHE A 11 4.09 -11.94 6.35
N MET A 12 4.53 -10.83 5.79
CA MET A 12 5.85 -10.22 5.92
C MET A 12 5.67 -8.79 6.42
N THR A 13 6.75 -8.15 6.87
CA THR A 13 6.69 -6.77 7.32
C THR A 13 7.88 -5.94 6.84
N PHE A 14 7.65 -4.66 6.69
CA PHE A 14 8.67 -3.62 6.61
C PHE A 14 8.89 -2.99 7.99
N ILE A 15 10.00 -2.32 8.16
CA ILE A 15 10.23 -1.45 9.31
C ILE A 15 9.87 -0.01 8.93
N GLY A 16 8.97 0.59 9.69
CA GLY A 16 8.49 1.95 9.41
C GLY A 16 9.55 3.01 9.77
N GLN A 17 9.93 3.86 8.81
CA GLN A 17 10.85 4.97 9.05
C GLN A 17 10.29 5.95 10.09
N ASN A 18 9.00 6.26 10.04
CA ASN A 18 8.38 7.19 10.98
C ASN A 18 8.41 6.62 12.41
N TYR A 19 8.20 5.31 12.58
CA TYR A 19 8.40 4.64 13.86
C TYR A 19 9.84 4.79 14.38
N LEU A 20 10.84 4.59 13.51
CA LEU A 20 12.24 4.79 13.89
C LEU A 20 12.53 6.24 14.30
N ARG A 21 11.92 7.22 13.62
CA ARG A 21 12.03 8.64 13.96
C ARG A 21 11.48 8.92 15.37
N GLU A 22 10.28 8.47 15.67
CA GLU A 22 9.66 8.61 16.99
C GLU A 22 10.54 7.98 18.09
N GLN A 23 11.01 6.75 17.88
CA GLN A 23 11.89 6.08 18.83
C GLN A 23 13.25 6.79 19.01
N ALA A 24 13.69 7.54 18.00
CA ALA A 24 14.89 8.37 18.06
C ALA A 24 14.65 9.76 18.66
N GLY A 25 13.40 10.13 18.95
CA GLY A 25 13.02 11.45 19.47
C GLY A 25 12.99 12.52 18.38
N ALA A 26 12.71 12.15 17.12
CA ALA A 26 12.54 13.07 16.00
C ALA A 26 11.04 13.30 15.71
N ASP A 27 10.32 13.83 16.70
CA ASP A 27 8.85 13.90 16.71
C ASP A 27 8.28 14.99 15.78
N ASP A 28 9.07 16.02 15.45
CA ASP A 28 8.63 17.08 14.54
C ASP A 28 8.70 16.61 13.09
N ARG A 29 7.54 16.34 12.51
CA ARG A 29 7.40 15.84 11.12
C ARG A 29 7.94 16.78 10.05
N TYR A 30 8.03 18.07 10.34
CA TYR A 30 8.49 19.10 9.39
C TYR A 30 9.99 19.36 9.47
N LYS A 31 10.71 18.75 10.41
CA LYS A 31 12.15 18.92 10.59
C LYS A 31 12.93 17.69 10.19
N ALA A 32 14.08 17.90 9.57
CA ALA A 32 15.05 16.84 9.31
C ALA A 32 15.59 16.28 10.64
N SER A 33 15.88 14.98 10.66
CA SER A 33 16.52 14.34 11.81
C SER A 33 17.96 14.86 11.96
N THR A 34 18.38 15.11 13.19
CA THR A 34 19.77 15.43 13.52
C THR A 34 20.68 14.22 13.30
N LYS A 35 22.00 14.44 13.22
CA LYS A 35 22.97 13.32 13.13
C LYS A 35 22.80 12.29 14.24
N ALA A 36 22.59 12.74 15.50
CA ALA A 36 22.42 11.86 16.65
C ALA A 36 21.14 11.01 16.53
N GLN A 37 20.04 11.62 16.04
CA GLN A 37 18.80 10.91 15.77
C GLN A 37 18.95 9.89 14.64
N LEU A 38 19.65 10.24 13.55
CA LEU A 38 19.93 9.32 12.45
C LEU A 38 20.76 8.11 12.91
N GLU A 39 21.81 8.32 13.73
CA GLU A 39 22.61 7.22 14.27
C GLU A 39 21.77 6.31 15.19
N LYS A 40 20.88 6.89 15.98
CA LYS A 40 19.95 6.10 16.80
C LYS A 40 18.94 5.32 15.94
N MET A 41 18.39 5.92 14.85
CA MET A 41 17.53 5.23 13.90
C MET A 41 18.24 4.05 13.24
N LYS A 42 19.51 4.23 12.83
CA LYS A 42 20.34 3.14 12.29
C LYS A 42 20.52 2.00 13.29
N THR A 43 20.87 2.32 14.55
CA THR A 43 21.01 1.32 15.60
C THR A 43 19.73 0.51 15.78
N LEU A 44 18.57 1.20 15.88
CA LEU A 44 17.26 0.55 15.99
C LEU A 44 16.96 -0.33 14.78
N LEU A 45 17.26 0.14 13.57
CA LEU A 45 17.07 -0.61 12.34
C LEU A 45 17.92 -1.89 12.35
N TYR A 46 19.20 -1.80 12.74
CA TYR A 46 20.07 -2.98 12.89
C TYR A 46 19.53 -4.01 13.89
N GLU A 47 18.95 -3.57 14.98
CA GLU A 47 18.33 -4.47 15.96
C GLU A 47 17.13 -5.24 15.39
N THR A 48 16.49 -4.72 14.33
CA THR A 48 15.36 -5.39 13.68
C THR A 48 15.78 -6.50 12.71
N LYS A 49 17.05 -6.56 12.30
CA LYS A 49 17.57 -7.59 11.37
C LYS A 49 17.29 -9.01 11.84
N LYS A 50 17.30 -9.25 13.14
CA LYS A 50 16.96 -10.56 13.74
C LYS A 50 15.56 -11.08 13.37
N TYR A 51 14.66 -10.20 12.93
CA TYR A 51 13.31 -10.54 12.49
C TYR A 51 13.22 -10.74 10.97
N SER A 52 14.28 -10.46 10.22
CA SER A 52 14.35 -10.54 8.76
C SER A 52 13.17 -9.83 8.08
N PRO A 53 12.99 -8.50 8.31
CA PRO A 53 11.99 -7.71 7.60
C PRO A 53 12.31 -7.60 6.11
N VAL A 54 11.31 -7.28 5.28
CA VAL A 54 11.50 -7.07 3.83
C VAL A 54 12.43 -5.88 3.55
N GLY A 55 12.36 -4.87 4.40
CA GLY A 55 13.14 -3.65 4.27
C GLY A 55 12.54 -2.49 5.04
N LEU A 56 12.67 -1.29 4.50
CA LEU A 56 12.22 -0.04 5.10
C LEU A 56 10.94 0.46 4.41
N SER A 57 9.91 0.86 5.18
CA SER A 57 8.79 1.63 4.65
C SER A 57 8.94 3.10 5.02
N CYS A 58 8.74 3.98 4.03
CA CYS A 58 8.90 5.42 4.17
C CYS A 58 7.60 6.13 3.78
N GLY A 59 7.13 7.05 4.63
CA GLY A 59 5.98 7.90 4.33
C GLY A 59 6.45 9.36 4.25
N PHE A 60 6.91 9.79 3.08
CA PHE A 60 7.53 11.12 2.93
C PHE A 60 6.50 12.25 3.06
N GLU A 61 5.29 12.09 2.55
CA GLU A 61 4.23 13.09 2.68
C GLU A 61 3.77 13.24 4.14
N TYR A 62 3.77 12.15 4.92
CA TYR A 62 3.41 12.19 6.35
C TYR A 62 4.45 12.86 7.24
N ALA A 63 5.69 12.93 6.76
CA ALA A 63 6.79 13.57 7.44
C ALA A 63 7.64 14.39 6.45
N PRO A 64 7.15 15.57 6.01
CA PRO A 64 7.79 16.35 4.95
C PRO A 64 9.25 16.73 5.21
N GLY A 65 9.65 16.83 6.48
CA GLY A 65 11.05 17.10 6.87
C GLY A 65 12.01 15.92 6.72
N VAL A 66 11.51 14.73 6.36
CA VAL A 66 12.36 13.54 6.18
C VAL A 66 13.31 13.72 5.01
N THR A 67 14.59 13.41 5.24
CA THR A 67 15.62 13.31 4.20
C THR A 67 15.86 11.88 3.77
N THR A 68 16.50 11.68 2.62
CA THR A 68 16.85 10.37 2.08
C THR A 68 18.06 9.73 2.78
N GLU A 69 18.61 10.38 3.81
CA GLU A 69 19.86 9.94 4.45
C GLU A 69 19.74 8.59 5.15
N LEU A 70 18.56 8.26 5.73
CA LEU A 70 18.37 6.94 6.32
C LEU A 70 18.38 5.85 5.25
N ALA A 71 17.72 6.07 4.10
CA ALA A 71 17.75 5.13 2.99
C ALA A 71 19.19 4.90 2.48
N LYS A 72 20.00 5.97 2.42
CA LYS A 72 21.43 5.88 2.06
C LYS A 72 22.29 5.23 3.14
N ALA A 73 21.79 5.13 4.34
CA ALA A 73 22.50 4.57 5.48
C ALA A 73 22.22 3.08 5.71
N LEU A 74 21.32 2.48 4.93
CA LEU A 74 21.15 1.04 4.88
C LEU A 74 22.42 0.47 4.25
N ASP A 75 23.17 -0.36 4.98
CA ASP A 75 24.34 -1.04 4.44
C ASP A 75 23.90 -2.22 3.57
N ASP A 76 24.54 -2.42 2.44
CA ASP A 76 24.74 -3.55 1.51
C ASP A 76 23.84 -4.81 1.58
N GLU A 77 22.66 -4.80 2.18
CA GLU A 77 21.88 -6.02 2.42
C GLU A 77 20.65 -6.18 1.51
N GLY A 78 20.59 -5.46 0.37
CA GLY A 78 19.55 -5.69 -0.64
C GLY A 78 18.10 -5.48 -0.14
N TYR A 79 17.90 -4.56 0.81
CA TYR A 79 16.58 -4.21 1.29
C TYR A 79 15.72 -3.59 0.19
N LEU A 80 14.45 -3.94 0.20
CA LEU A 80 13.43 -3.21 -0.55
C LEU A 80 13.00 -1.98 0.26
N ILE A 81 12.89 -0.83 -0.41
CA ILE A 81 12.34 0.38 0.20
C ILE A 81 10.96 0.63 -0.38
N SER A 82 9.90 0.45 0.43
CA SER A 82 8.53 0.78 0.07
C SER A 82 8.24 2.22 0.46
N VAL A 83 7.75 3.04 -0.46
CA VAL A 83 7.66 4.48 -0.26
C VAL A 83 6.28 5.02 -0.61
N HIS A 84 5.61 5.61 0.38
CA HIS A 84 4.60 6.62 0.13
C HIS A 84 5.33 7.91 -0.27
N PHE A 85 5.07 8.40 -1.47
CA PHE A 85 5.72 9.53 -2.12
C PHE A 85 5.75 10.81 -1.25
N ARG A 86 6.47 11.84 -1.72
CA ARG A 86 6.58 13.10 -0.97
C ARG A 86 5.41 14.05 -1.19
N GLU A 87 4.99 14.21 -2.43
CA GLU A 87 3.91 15.10 -2.83
C GLU A 87 3.14 14.49 -4.00
N ASP A 88 1.84 14.69 -3.99
CA ASP A 88 0.88 14.23 -5.01
C ASP A 88 0.56 15.32 -6.05
N GLY A 89 -0.35 14.99 -6.96
CA GLY A 89 -0.90 15.93 -7.93
C GLY A 89 0.17 16.55 -8.83
N PRO A 90 0.25 17.90 -8.93
CA PRO A 90 1.19 18.58 -9.83
C PRO A 90 2.65 18.23 -9.58
N LYS A 91 3.00 17.74 -8.39
CA LYS A 91 4.35 17.34 -8.02
C LYS A 91 4.60 15.83 -8.05
N ALA A 92 3.63 15.03 -8.47
CA ALA A 92 3.74 13.57 -8.57
C ALA A 92 4.96 13.13 -9.39
N VAL A 93 5.20 13.81 -10.52
CA VAL A 93 6.32 13.51 -11.42
C VAL A 93 7.67 13.78 -10.72
N ASP A 94 7.79 14.86 -9.98
CA ASP A 94 9.02 15.20 -9.25
C ASP A 94 9.24 14.25 -8.07
N SER A 95 8.17 13.89 -7.35
CA SER A 95 8.21 12.85 -6.32
C SER A 95 8.69 11.51 -6.89
N THR A 96 8.21 11.11 -8.06
CA THR A 96 8.65 9.88 -8.73
C THR A 96 10.12 9.95 -9.14
N ARG A 97 10.58 11.09 -9.67
CA ARG A 97 12.02 11.30 -9.95
C ARG A 97 12.88 11.21 -8.70
N GLU A 98 12.42 11.75 -7.57
CA GLU A 98 13.12 11.61 -6.29
C GLU A 98 13.34 10.12 -5.95
N LEU A 99 12.31 9.28 -6.10
CA LEU A 99 12.42 7.83 -5.84
C LEU A 99 13.40 7.14 -6.79
N VAL A 100 13.39 7.50 -8.07
CA VAL A 100 14.36 7.01 -9.05
C VAL A 100 15.80 7.39 -8.65
N GLU A 101 16.03 8.63 -8.21
CA GLU A 101 17.37 9.07 -7.78
C GLU A 101 17.80 8.40 -6.45
N ILE A 102 16.89 8.10 -5.54
CA ILE A 102 17.17 7.30 -4.34
C ILE A 102 17.66 5.90 -4.76
N SER A 103 16.93 5.21 -5.65
CA SER A 103 17.33 3.88 -6.15
C SER A 103 18.71 3.91 -6.78
N LYS A 104 18.98 4.87 -7.68
CA LYS A 104 20.30 5.03 -8.31
C LYS A 104 21.43 5.29 -7.32
N ALA A 105 21.16 6.12 -6.31
CA ALA A 105 22.18 6.53 -5.33
C ALA A 105 22.50 5.42 -4.33
N THR A 106 21.54 4.54 -4.05
CA THR A 106 21.65 3.49 -3.02
C THR A 106 21.87 2.10 -3.61
N GLY A 107 21.46 1.87 -4.86
CA GLY A 107 21.40 0.54 -5.47
C GLY A 107 20.24 -0.33 -4.95
N TYR A 108 19.37 0.20 -4.09
CA TYR A 108 18.24 -0.55 -3.55
C TYR A 108 17.03 -0.51 -4.47
N GLY A 109 16.25 -1.59 -4.46
CA GLY A 109 14.94 -1.61 -5.10
C GLY A 109 13.97 -0.66 -4.41
N ILE A 110 13.22 0.09 -5.20
CA ILE A 110 12.14 0.98 -4.72
C ILE A 110 10.78 0.40 -5.11
N GLU A 111 9.91 0.27 -4.15
CA GLU A 111 8.47 0.07 -4.35
C GLU A 111 7.75 1.40 -4.10
N MET A 112 7.29 2.06 -5.15
CA MET A 112 6.43 3.24 -5.04
C MET A 112 5.01 2.78 -4.73
N SER A 113 4.59 2.90 -3.48
CA SER A 113 3.28 2.42 -3.03
C SER A 113 2.13 3.22 -3.64
N HIS A 114 1.03 2.54 -3.96
CA HIS A 114 -0.28 3.07 -4.33
C HIS A 114 -0.22 4.28 -5.31
N ILE A 115 0.43 4.10 -6.47
CA ILE A 115 0.64 5.16 -7.49
C ILE A 115 -0.63 5.97 -7.82
N GLY A 116 -1.82 5.35 -7.68
CA GLY A 116 -3.10 6.01 -7.89
C GLY A 116 -3.25 7.26 -7.04
N SER A 117 -2.99 7.19 -5.74
CA SER A 117 -3.15 8.33 -4.82
C SER A 117 -2.13 9.45 -5.09
N CYS A 118 -0.98 9.13 -5.66
CA CYS A 118 0.01 10.12 -6.07
C CYS A 118 -0.39 10.85 -7.36
N SER A 119 -0.79 10.10 -8.38
CA SER A 119 -0.72 10.53 -9.77
C SER A 119 -2.07 10.59 -10.48
N ALA A 120 -3.12 9.90 -9.97
CA ALA A 120 -4.41 9.81 -10.64
C ALA A 120 -5.27 11.08 -10.48
N VAL A 121 -4.65 12.24 -10.50
CA VAL A 121 -5.26 13.56 -10.48
C VAL A 121 -4.77 14.41 -11.67
N GLY A 122 -4.52 13.77 -12.81
CA GLY A 122 -4.09 14.37 -14.06
C GLY A 122 -2.63 14.12 -14.44
N TYR A 123 -1.90 13.26 -13.69
CA TYR A 123 -0.44 13.09 -13.85
C TYR A 123 0.02 11.64 -14.04
N MET A 124 -0.89 10.69 -14.22
CA MET A 124 -0.56 9.27 -14.32
C MET A 124 0.34 8.94 -15.50
N ASP A 125 0.02 9.46 -16.69
CA ASP A 125 0.82 9.19 -17.90
C ASP A 125 2.26 9.68 -17.76
N ASP A 126 2.47 10.88 -17.21
CA ASP A 126 3.80 11.44 -17.01
C ASP A 126 4.58 10.68 -15.91
N THR A 127 3.91 10.26 -14.87
CA THR A 127 4.49 9.45 -13.79
C THR A 127 4.94 8.08 -14.30
N LEU A 128 4.07 7.36 -15.02
CA LEU A 128 4.39 6.06 -15.63
C LEU A 128 5.55 6.19 -16.60
N LYS A 129 5.60 7.26 -17.39
CA LYS A 129 6.72 7.53 -18.31
C LYS A 129 8.07 7.65 -17.57
N VAL A 130 8.12 8.32 -16.40
CA VAL A 130 9.34 8.40 -15.60
C VAL A 130 9.77 7.03 -15.11
N ILE A 131 8.82 6.21 -14.66
CA ILE A 131 9.10 4.84 -14.21
C ILE A 131 9.61 3.99 -15.39
N ASP A 132 8.96 4.05 -16.54
CA ASP A 132 9.37 3.31 -17.75
C ASP A 132 10.79 3.66 -18.18
N GLU A 133 11.11 4.96 -18.25
CA GLU A 133 12.44 5.44 -18.62
C GLU A 133 13.51 5.00 -17.60
N ALA A 134 13.18 4.94 -16.31
CA ALA A 134 14.07 4.48 -15.26
C ALA A 134 14.32 2.97 -15.38
N ARG A 135 13.25 2.17 -15.55
CA ARG A 135 13.33 0.71 -15.74
C ARG A 135 14.14 0.32 -16.98
N LEU A 136 13.95 1.03 -18.10
CA LEU A 136 14.75 0.85 -19.33
C LEU A 136 16.26 1.10 -19.11
N LYS A 137 16.62 1.91 -18.13
CA LYS A 137 18.01 2.18 -17.72
C LYS A 137 18.50 1.24 -16.61
N GLY A 138 17.73 0.22 -16.26
CA GLY A 138 18.10 -0.78 -15.26
C GLY A 138 17.90 -0.32 -13.81
N VAL A 139 17.17 0.77 -13.57
CA VAL A 139 16.82 1.18 -12.20
C VAL A 139 15.76 0.22 -11.65
N ASP A 140 16.00 -0.30 -10.45
CA ASP A 140 15.07 -1.22 -9.79
C ASP A 140 13.95 -0.44 -9.10
N ILE A 141 12.89 -0.15 -9.85
CA ILE A 141 11.67 0.53 -9.38
C ILE A 141 10.42 -0.23 -9.82
N SER A 142 9.50 -0.42 -8.89
CA SER A 142 8.18 -1.01 -9.09
C SER A 142 7.11 -0.15 -8.42
N THR A 143 5.85 -0.48 -8.66
CA THR A 143 4.72 0.24 -8.05
C THR A 143 3.48 -0.64 -7.97
N ASP A 144 2.58 -0.31 -7.05
CA ASP A 144 1.27 -0.92 -6.93
C ASP A 144 0.12 0.10 -7.07
N CYS A 145 -1.09 -0.42 -7.20
CA CYS A 145 -2.31 0.36 -7.25
C CYS A 145 -3.47 -0.44 -6.65
N TYR A 146 -4.46 0.25 -6.07
CA TYR A 146 -5.73 -0.33 -5.65
C TYR A 146 -6.87 0.16 -6.56
N PRO A 147 -7.93 -0.65 -6.78
CA PRO A 147 -8.97 -0.40 -7.78
C PRO A 147 -10.08 0.55 -7.28
N TYR A 148 -9.70 1.66 -6.67
CA TYR A 148 -10.62 2.67 -6.13
C TYR A 148 -10.11 4.07 -6.48
N ASN A 149 -11.04 5.00 -6.64
CA ASN A 149 -10.76 6.41 -6.94
C ASN A 149 -10.75 7.31 -5.69
N ALA A 150 -10.64 6.71 -4.52
CA ALA A 150 -10.50 7.41 -3.24
C ALA A 150 -9.32 6.83 -2.46
N PHE A 151 -8.54 7.68 -1.82
CA PHE A 151 -7.53 7.25 -0.85
C PHE A 151 -8.04 7.38 0.59
N CYS A 152 -7.35 6.78 1.55
CA CYS A 152 -7.73 6.81 2.96
C CYS A 152 -6.50 7.14 3.81
N THR A 153 -6.67 8.09 4.73
CA THR A 153 -5.63 8.47 5.71
C THR A 153 -6.25 9.15 6.93
N GLY A 154 -5.45 9.36 7.98
CA GLY A 154 -5.85 10.16 9.15
C GLY A 154 -6.01 11.63 8.79
N ILE A 155 -7.09 12.25 9.24
CA ILE A 155 -7.45 13.63 8.90
C ILE A 155 -6.44 14.68 9.40
N GLY A 156 -5.66 14.34 10.43
CA GLY A 156 -4.61 15.21 11.00
C GLY A 156 -3.25 15.11 10.31
N THR A 157 -3.11 14.28 9.25
CA THR A 157 -1.83 14.11 8.54
C THR A 157 -1.46 15.33 7.72
N ALA A 158 -0.18 15.43 7.31
CA ALA A 158 0.32 16.52 6.48
C ALA A 158 -0.26 16.51 5.05
N VAL A 159 -0.86 15.40 4.62
CA VAL A 159 -1.63 15.29 3.37
C VAL A 159 -2.68 16.40 3.22
N PHE A 160 -3.27 16.82 4.35
CA PHE A 160 -4.30 17.87 4.42
C PHE A 160 -3.75 19.27 4.76
N ASP A 161 -2.46 19.48 4.63
CA ASP A 161 -1.88 20.82 4.82
C ASP A 161 -2.37 21.79 3.74
N GLU A 162 -2.15 23.07 3.97
CA GLU A 162 -2.62 24.15 3.10
C GLU A 162 -2.29 23.88 1.61
N GLY A 163 -3.28 24.10 0.74
CA GLY A 163 -3.17 23.86 -0.70
C GLY A 163 -3.61 22.45 -1.16
N CYS A 164 -4.04 21.55 -0.25
CA CYS A 164 -4.43 20.19 -0.64
C CYS A 164 -5.65 20.18 -1.58
N PHE A 165 -6.66 21.00 -1.33
CA PHE A 165 -7.86 21.06 -2.16
C PHE A 165 -7.59 21.60 -3.57
N GLU A 166 -6.74 22.61 -3.67
CA GLU A 166 -6.27 23.16 -4.94
C GLU A 166 -5.47 22.13 -5.73
N ARG A 167 -4.59 21.37 -5.06
CA ARG A 167 -3.79 20.29 -5.64
C ARG A 167 -4.65 19.21 -6.29
N TRP A 168 -5.76 18.86 -5.65
CA TRP A 168 -6.67 17.82 -6.11
C TRP A 168 -7.81 18.35 -7.00
N GLY A 169 -8.05 19.68 -7.05
CA GLY A 169 -9.24 20.26 -7.67
C GLY A 169 -10.53 19.83 -6.97
N LYS A 170 -10.49 19.71 -5.63
CA LYS A 170 -11.56 19.16 -4.78
C LYS A 170 -11.97 20.13 -3.68
N SER A 171 -12.92 19.71 -2.85
CA SER A 171 -13.48 20.48 -1.74
C SER A 171 -13.71 19.60 -0.51
N TYR A 172 -14.10 20.21 0.60
CA TYR A 172 -14.43 19.48 1.83
C TYR A 172 -15.47 18.38 1.62
N SER A 173 -16.46 18.57 0.72
CA SER A 173 -17.50 17.58 0.42
C SER A 173 -16.99 16.31 -0.26
N ASP A 174 -15.75 16.32 -0.78
CA ASP A 174 -15.12 15.14 -1.34
C ASP A 174 -14.47 14.24 -0.27
N ILE A 175 -14.51 14.67 1.01
CA ILE A 175 -14.01 13.93 2.15
C ILE A 175 -15.17 13.21 2.85
N LEU A 176 -15.05 11.89 3.00
CA LEU A 176 -15.98 11.02 3.72
C LEU A 176 -15.34 10.55 5.03
N VAL A 177 -16.01 10.75 6.15
CA VAL A 177 -15.58 10.25 7.46
C VAL A 177 -15.80 8.74 7.53
N LEU A 178 -14.78 7.97 7.91
CA LEU A 178 -14.80 6.50 7.88
C LEU A 178 -14.98 5.84 9.24
N ASP A 179 -14.85 6.58 10.34
CA ASP A 179 -15.05 6.04 11.69
C ASP A 179 -15.59 7.12 12.65
N GLY A 180 -15.74 6.75 13.94
CA GLY A 180 -16.19 7.66 14.99
C GLY A 180 -17.65 8.11 14.86
N PRO A 181 -18.03 9.20 15.56
CA PRO A 181 -19.42 9.63 15.67
C PRO A 181 -20.00 10.26 14.39
N TYR A 182 -19.14 10.56 13.41
CA TYR A 182 -19.52 11.16 12.13
C TYR A 182 -19.35 10.19 10.95
N VAL A 183 -19.24 8.89 11.22
CA VAL A 183 -19.07 7.85 10.18
C VAL A 183 -20.13 8.00 9.07
N ASN A 184 -19.68 7.85 7.81
CA ASN A 184 -20.49 8.02 6.59
C ASN A 184 -21.00 9.46 6.33
N ARG A 185 -20.51 10.46 7.07
CA ARG A 185 -20.80 11.86 6.79
C ARG A 185 -19.72 12.46 5.89
N ARG A 186 -20.15 13.23 4.88
CA ARG A 186 -19.26 14.11 4.10
C ARG A 186 -18.89 15.33 4.93
N CYS A 187 -17.64 15.79 4.79
CA CYS A 187 -17.21 17.00 5.48
C CYS A 187 -17.79 18.27 4.84
N ASP A 188 -18.05 19.23 5.67
CA ASP A 188 -18.00 20.66 5.38
C ASP A 188 -16.74 21.25 6.04
N LYS A 189 -16.49 22.53 5.85
CA LYS A 189 -15.32 23.20 6.41
C LYS A 189 -15.27 23.10 7.94
N GLU A 190 -16.41 23.32 8.61
CA GLU A 190 -16.50 23.32 10.07
C GLU A 190 -16.16 21.93 10.64
N LEU A 191 -16.75 20.87 10.08
CA LEU A 191 -16.49 19.50 10.50
C LEU A 191 -15.03 19.12 10.25
N PHE A 192 -14.49 19.45 9.09
CA PHE A 192 -13.08 19.18 8.75
C PHE A 192 -12.11 19.83 9.74
N GLU A 193 -12.25 21.13 10.01
CA GLU A 193 -11.39 21.86 10.95
C GLU A 193 -11.56 21.34 12.39
N LYS A 194 -12.79 20.97 12.77
CA LYS A 194 -13.06 20.34 14.06
C LYS A 194 -12.33 19.01 14.21
N LEU A 195 -12.47 18.10 13.25
CA LEU A 195 -11.87 16.76 13.33
C LEU A 195 -10.34 16.84 13.31
N ARG A 196 -9.75 17.69 12.48
CA ARG A 196 -8.28 17.89 12.49
C ARG A 196 -7.75 18.32 13.85
N ARG A 197 -8.53 19.10 14.61
CA ARG A 197 -8.13 19.60 15.92
C ARG A 197 -8.41 18.61 17.06
N GLU A 198 -9.55 17.93 17.02
CA GLU A 198 -10.09 17.17 18.14
C GLU A 198 -9.82 15.66 18.04
N ASP A 199 -9.72 15.14 16.82
CA ASP A 199 -9.48 13.70 16.54
C ASP A 199 -8.61 13.52 15.29
N PRO A 200 -7.34 13.92 15.33
CA PRO A 200 -6.44 13.93 14.17
C PRO A 200 -6.15 12.55 13.58
N ASP A 201 -6.31 11.49 14.36
CA ASP A 201 -6.08 10.11 13.92
C ASP A 201 -7.31 9.49 13.26
N LEU A 202 -8.45 10.18 13.28
CA LEU A 202 -9.68 9.71 12.66
C LEU A 202 -9.51 9.53 11.15
N HIS A 203 -9.88 8.36 10.64
CA HIS A 203 -9.71 8.03 9.23
C HIS A 203 -10.80 8.63 8.35
N VAL A 204 -10.38 9.14 7.21
CA VAL A 204 -11.26 9.68 6.17
C VAL A 204 -10.88 9.11 4.80
N ALA A 205 -11.87 8.97 3.91
CA ALA A 205 -11.63 8.74 2.49
C ALA A 205 -11.75 10.05 1.71
N VAL A 206 -10.85 10.27 0.75
CA VAL A 206 -10.86 11.43 -0.12
C VAL A 206 -11.06 10.99 -1.57
N PHE A 207 -12.15 11.42 -2.19
CA PHE A 207 -12.51 11.11 -3.57
C PHE A 207 -11.79 12.05 -4.55
N ALA A 208 -10.46 12.04 -4.49
CA ALA A 208 -9.62 12.92 -5.29
C ALA A 208 -9.25 12.35 -6.66
N MET A 209 -9.15 11.03 -6.76
CA MET A 209 -8.54 10.35 -7.90
C MET A 209 -9.49 10.25 -9.10
N ASN A 210 -8.93 10.38 -10.31
CA ASN A 210 -9.63 10.13 -11.56
C ASN A 210 -9.63 8.63 -11.87
N GLN A 211 -10.82 8.04 -12.06
CA GLN A 211 -10.95 6.60 -12.32
C GLN A 211 -10.24 6.18 -13.61
N ASP A 212 -10.31 6.97 -14.67
CA ASP A 212 -9.66 6.64 -15.95
C ASP A 212 -8.13 6.57 -15.81
N GLU A 213 -7.55 7.35 -14.91
CA GLU A 213 -6.12 7.29 -14.62
C GLU A 213 -5.74 6.09 -13.71
N VAL A 214 -6.60 5.71 -12.79
CA VAL A 214 -6.47 4.44 -12.06
C VAL A 214 -6.53 3.27 -13.03
N ASP A 215 -7.43 3.32 -14.02
CA ASP A 215 -7.56 2.29 -15.05
C ASP A 215 -6.28 2.18 -15.90
N LYS A 216 -5.62 3.31 -16.24
CA LYS A 216 -4.31 3.33 -16.92
C LYS A 216 -3.22 2.64 -16.09
N ALA A 217 -3.17 2.89 -14.79
CA ALA A 217 -2.23 2.20 -13.90
C ALA A 217 -2.45 0.68 -13.98
N PHE A 218 -3.70 0.21 -13.92
CA PHE A 218 -4.00 -1.22 -14.04
C PHE A 218 -3.66 -1.80 -15.41
N ALA A 219 -3.82 -1.03 -16.50
CA ALA A 219 -3.42 -1.45 -17.85
C ALA A 219 -1.89 -1.63 -18.00
N THR A 220 -1.10 -0.98 -17.14
CA THR A 220 0.37 -1.05 -17.18
C THR A 220 0.87 -2.40 -16.65
N PRO A 221 1.65 -3.18 -17.42
CA PRO A 221 1.94 -4.60 -17.11
C PRO A 221 2.65 -4.85 -15.78
N TYR A 222 3.50 -3.94 -15.32
CA TYR A 222 4.33 -4.10 -14.10
C TYR A 222 3.71 -3.50 -12.84
N VAL A 223 2.57 -2.82 -12.93
CA VAL A 223 1.86 -2.30 -11.76
C VAL A 223 1.18 -3.46 -11.04
N MET A 224 1.55 -3.68 -9.79
CA MET A 224 0.98 -4.72 -8.93
C MET A 224 -0.37 -4.30 -8.35
N VAL A 225 -1.09 -5.25 -7.78
CA VAL A 225 -2.33 -4.96 -7.04
C VAL A 225 -2.00 -4.88 -5.55
N GLY A 226 -2.21 -3.70 -4.97
CA GLY A 226 -2.19 -3.48 -3.54
C GLY A 226 -3.60 -3.29 -2.96
N SER A 227 -3.73 -3.34 -1.64
CA SER A 227 -4.97 -2.98 -0.94
C SER A 227 -4.84 -1.72 -0.10
N ASP A 228 -3.64 -1.42 0.38
CA ASP A 228 -3.34 -0.28 1.27
C ASP A 228 -4.36 -0.16 2.42
N CYS A 229 -4.62 -1.31 3.07
CA CYS A 229 -5.76 -1.50 3.97
C CYS A 229 -5.43 -1.16 5.41
N GLY A 230 -6.43 -0.54 6.07
CA GLY A 230 -6.52 -0.45 7.52
C GLY A 230 -7.98 -0.40 7.94
N PHE A 231 -8.33 -1.12 9.02
CA PHE A 231 -9.64 -1.04 9.65
C PHE A 231 -9.49 -0.65 11.11
N VAL A 232 -10.34 0.26 11.57
CA VAL A 232 -10.49 0.63 12.97
C VAL A 232 -11.93 0.28 13.38
N ASN A 233 -12.08 -0.59 14.38
CA ASN A 233 -13.40 -1.02 14.88
C ASN A 233 -14.37 -1.48 13.76
N ARG A 234 -13.87 -2.19 12.75
CA ARG A 234 -14.60 -2.64 11.55
C ARG A 234 -15.03 -1.53 10.58
N HIS A 235 -14.60 -0.31 10.81
CA HIS A 235 -14.76 0.82 9.90
C HIS A 235 -13.47 1.05 9.11
N GLY A 236 -13.57 1.69 7.96
CA GLY A 236 -12.42 1.98 7.09
C GLY A 236 -12.79 1.97 5.61
N HIS A 237 -11.78 1.94 4.77
CA HIS A 237 -11.95 1.94 3.32
C HIS A 237 -12.32 0.53 2.82
N PRO A 238 -13.29 0.36 1.90
CA PRO A 238 -13.72 -0.95 1.36
C PRO A 238 -12.60 -1.72 0.64
N ARG A 239 -11.50 -1.05 0.25
CA ARG A 239 -10.35 -1.67 -0.41
C ARG A 239 -9.72 -2.80 0.41
N GLY A 240 -9.88 -2.78 1.74
CA GLY A 240 -9.36 -3.80 2.61
C GLY A 240 -9.95 -5.19 2.40
N ALA A 241 -11.26 -5.28 2.14
CA ALA A 241 -11.94 -6.53 1.87
C ALA A 241 -12.22 -6.75 0.37
N GLY A 242 -12.24 -5.66 -0.41
CA GLY A 242 -12.74 -5.69 -1.78
C GLY A 242 -11.70 -5.56 -2.89
N ALA A 243 -10.45 -5.10 -2.64
CA ALA A 243 -9.52 -4.74 -3.71
C ALA A 243 -9.29 -5.87 -4.72
N PHE A 244 -8.90 -7.06 -4.28
CA PHE A 244 -8.56 -8.17 -5.17
C PHE A 244 -9.76 -8.73 -5.93
N PRO A 245 -10.90 -9.04 -5.29
CA PRO A 245 -12.11 -9.48 -6.01
C PRO A 245 -12.64 -8.42 -6.98
N LYS A 246 -12.55 -7.14 -6.63
CA LYS A 246 -12.93 -6.02 -7.49
C LYS A 246 -12.11 -5.97 -8.78
N VAL A 247 -10.82 -6.25 -8.72
CA VAL A 247 -9.98 -6.30 -9.94
C VAL A 247 -10.50 -7.37 -10.90
N ILE A 248 -10.86 -8.56 -10.44
CA ILE A 248 -11.40 -9.60 -11.31
C ILE A 248 -12.78 -9.19 -11.84
N ARG A 249 -13.69 -8.69 -11.00
CA ARG A 249 -15.00 -8.25 -11.43
C ARG A 249 -14.91 -7.10 -12.43
N GLU A 250 -14.28 -6.01 -12.03
CA GLU A 250 -14.33 -4.76 -12.78
C GLU A 250 -13.35 -4.75 -13.95
N TYR A 251 -12.08 -5.11 -13.74
CA TYR A 251 -11.04 -4.95 -14.75
C TYR A 251 -10.96 -6.13 -15.73
N VAL A 252 -11.35 -7.34 -15.30
CA VAL A 252 -11.38 -8.51 -16.19
C VAL A 252 -12.75 -8.66 -16.86
N ARG A 253 -13.84 -8.76 -16.06
CA ARG A 253 -15.17 -9.06 -16.64
C ARG A 253 -15.88 -7.87 -17.24
N GLU A 254 -15.94 -6.74 -16.51
CA GLU A 254 -16.76 -5.58 -16.91
C GLU A 254 -16.03 -4.68 -17.91
N LYS A 255 -14.88 -4.13 -17.54
CA LYS A 255 -14.10 -3.20 -18.37
C LYS A 255 -13.24 -3.89 -19.43
N LYS A 256 -12.85 -5.16 -19.20
CA LYS A 256 -11.97 -5.95 -20.10
C LYS A 256 -10.63 -5.27 -20.38
N ILE A 257 -10.08 -4.58 -19.39
CA ILE A 257 -8.75 -3.94 -19.44
C ILE A 257 -7.66 -4.99 -19.26
N LEU A 258 -7.92 -6.02 -18.45
CA LEU A 258 -7.01 -7.12 -18.17
C LEU A 258 -7.59 -8.46 -18.63
N THR A 259 -6.71 -9.37 -19.03
CA THR A 259 -7.08 -10.80 -19.03
C THR A 259 -7.08 -11.32 -17.58
N LEU A 260 -7.76 -12.45 -17.32
CA LEU A 260 -7.72 -13.09 -16.01
C LEU A 260 -6.28 -13.41 -15.59
N MET A 261 -5.47 -13.93 -16.50
CA MET A 261 -4.08 -14.29 -16.21
C MET A 261 -3.21 -13.06 -15.90
N ASP A 262 -3.42 -11.92 -16.59
CA ASP A 262 -2.71 -10.67 -16.27
C ASP A 262 -3.10 -10.17 -14.87
N ALA A 263 -4.39 -10.21 -14.51
CA ALA A 263 -4.86 -9.84 -13.19
C ALA A 263 -4.25 -10.74 -12.11
N LEU A 264 -4.28 -12.06 -12.30
CA LEU A 264 -3.68 -13.02 -11.35
C LEU A 264 -2.17 -12.80 -11.21
N LYS A 265 -1.44 -12.59 -12.31
CA LYS A 265 -0.01 -12.29 -12.29
C LYS A 265 0.31 -11.07 -11.43
N LYS A 266 -0.48 -10.00 -11.57
CA LYS A 266 -0.34 -8.75 -10.79
C LYS A 266 -0.60 -8.95 -9.30
N MET A 267 -1.43 -9.92 -8.93
CA MET A 267 -1.80 -10.24 -7.53
C MET A 267 -0.88 -11.28 -6.89
N THR A 268 -0.10 -12.03 -7.67
CA THR A 268 0.66 -13.19 -7.19
C THR A 268 2.13 -13.11 -7.58
N VAL A 269 2.48 -13.51 -8.81
CA VAL A 269 3.88 -13.66 -9.27
C VAL A 269 4.66 -12.36 -9.16
N LEU A 270 4.11 -11.23 -9.64
CA LEU A 270 4.84 -9.96 -9.60
C LEU A 270 5.16 -9.52 -8.17
N THR A 271 4.20 -9.70 -7.25
CA THR A 271 4.39 -9.36 -5.84
C THR A 271 5.36 -10.33 -5.17
N ALA A 272 5.23 -11.64 -5.43
CA ALA A 272 6.14 -12.64 -4.88
C ALA A 272 7.59 -12.40 -5.34
N ASP A 273 7.79 -12.15 -6.63
CA ASP A 273 9.11 -11.82 -7.19
C ASP A 273 9.68 -10.54 -6.57
N ARG A 274 8.83 -9.52 -6.34
CA ARG A 274 9.26 -8.25 -5.77
C ARG A 274 9.81 -8.37 -4.35
N VAL A 275 9.26 -9.29 -3.56
CA VAL A 275 9.69 -9.52 -2.17
C VAL A 275 10.44 -10.84 -1.99
N ASN A 276 11.04 -11.37 -3.06
CA ASN A 276 11.89 -12.58 -3.07
C ASN A 276 11.22 -13.83 -2.45
N LEU A 277 9.93 -14.04 -2.72
CA LEU A 277 9.18 -15.22 -2.28
C LEU A 277 9.21 -16.32 -3.35
N ASP A 278 10.35 -17.01 -3.49
CA ASP A 278 10.58 -18.03 -4.51
C ASP A 278 9.62 -19.23 -4.41
N GLU A 279 9.06 -19.48 -3.23
CA GLU A 279 8.16 -20.63 -2.97
C GLU A 279 6.68 -20.27 -3.17
N LYS A 280 6.33 -19.01 -3.56
CA LYS A 280 4.95 -18.52 -3.67
C LYS A 280 4.66 -17.90 -5.04
N GLY A 281 3.41 -17.54 -5.25
CA GLY A 281 2.95 -16.77 -6.41
C GLY A 281 2.52 -17.62 -7.61
N GLU A 282 2.84 -18.91 -7.66
CA GLU A 282 2.46 -19.82 -8.75
C GLU A 282 2.10 -21.23 -8.24
N ILE A 283 1.23 -21.92 -8.96
CA ILE A 283 0.92 -23.31 -8.69
C ILE A 283 1.94 -24.19 -9.44
N LYS A 284 2.86 -24.78 -8.66
CA LYS A 284 3.95 -25.60 -9.18
C LYS A 284 4.40 -26.59 -8.13
N GLU A 285 4.86 -27.78 -8.55
CA GLU A 285 5.42 -28.78 -7.65
C GLU A 285 6.62 -28.21 -6.87
N GLY A 286 6.63 -28.42 -5.55
CA GLY A 286 7.63 -27.90 -4.62
C GLY A 286 7.37 -26.47 -4.12
N ARG A 287 6.29 -25.80 -4.57
CA ARG A 287 5.85 -24.49 -4.04
C ARG A 287 4.92 -24.67 -2.84
N ASP A 288 4.80 -23.60 -2.05
CA ASP A 288 3.84 -23.53 -0.94
C ASP A 288 2.40 -23.62 -1.46
N ALA A 289 1.57 -24.42 -0.78
CA ALA A 289 0.16 -24.58 -1.13
C ALA A 289 -0.71 -23.47 -0.52
N ASP A 290 -0.49 -22.22 -0.96
CA ASP A 290 -1.36 -21.06 -0.68
C ASP A 290 -2.24 -20.85 -1.91
N ILE A 291 -3.50 -21.33 -1.85
CA ILE A 291 -4.37 -21.46 -3.01
C ILE A 291 -5.73 -20.84 -2.71
N VAL A 292 -6.27 -20.09 -3.66
CA VAL A 292 -7.65 -19.61 -3.65
C VAL A 292 -8.41 -20.30 -4.79
N ILE A 293 -9.53 -20.95 -4.45
CA ILE A 293 -10.46 -21.55 -5.42
C ILE A 293 -11.66 -20.63 -5.53
N PHE A 294 -11.95 -20.14 -6.74
CA PHE A 294 -13.03 -19.21 -7.00
C PHE A 294 -13.67 -19.44 -8.38
N ASP A 295 -14.90 -18.99 -8.55
CA ASP A 295 -15.57 -18.95 -9.84
C ASP A 295 -15.31 -17.59 -10.51
N GLU A 296 -14.63 -17.59 -11.65
CA GLU A 296 -14.29 -16.38 -12.40
C GLU A 296 -15.51 -15.56 -12.86
N ASN A 297 -16.65 -16.20 -13.01
CA ASN A 297 -17.89 -15.56 -13.48
C ASN A 297 -18.66 -14.87 -12.36
N THR A 298 -18.47 -15.29 -11.13
CA THR A 298 -19.26 -14.81 -9.98
C THR A 298 -18.44 -14.08 -8.93
N ILE A 299 -17.09 -14.24 -8.90
CA ILE A 299 -16.25 -13.54 -7.92
C ILE A 299 -16.47 -12.03 -8.01
N ALA A 300 -16.78 -11.40 -6.87
CA ALA A 300 -16.98 -9.96 -6.77
C ALA A 300 -16.70 -9.46 -5.35
N ASP A 301 -16.34 -8.18 -5.25
CA ASP A 301 -16.27 -7.46 -4.00
C ASP A 301 -17.69 -7.24 -3.43
N GLY A 302 -17.84 -7.38 -2.13
CA GLY A 302 -19.09 -7.04 -1.41
C GLY A 302 -18.95 -5.74 -0.63
N ALA A 303 -17.70 -5.30 -0.39
CA ALA A 303 -17.39 -4.17 0.48
C ALA A 303 -17.79 -2.83 -0.13
N THR A 304 -18.45 -1.98 0.67
CA THR A 304 -18.81 -0.59 0.35
C THR A 304 -18.28 0.34 1.45
N PHE A 305 -18.36 1.65 1.26
CA PHE A 305 -17.97 2.60 2.31
C PHE A 305 -18.87 2.50 3.56
N GLU A 306 -20.14 2.13 3.38
CA GLU A 306 -21.08 1.90 4.49
C GLU A 306 -20.81 0.56 5.20
N ASN A 307 -20.36 -0.46 4.46
CA ASN A 307 -20.08 -1.81 4.95
C ASN A 307 -18.70 -2.29 4.49
N PRO A 308 -17.60 -1.70 4.97
CA PRO A 308 -16.26 -1.90 4.41
C PRO A 308 -15.66 -3.29 4.66
N THR A 309 -16.21 -4.05 5.61
CA THR A 309 -15.78 -5.42 5.95
C THR A 309 -16.67 -6.50 5.35
N MET A 310 -17.60 -6.14 4.45
CA MET A 310 -18.45 -7.12 3.79
C MET A 310 -17.60 -8.10 2.98
N LYS A 311 -17.90 -9.39 3.14
CA LYS A 311 -17.16 -10.45 2.47
C LYS A 311 -17.38 -10.43 0.96
N PRO A 312 -16.35 -10.79 0.16
CA PRO A 312 -16.52 -11.05 -1.27
C PRO A 312 -17.41 -12.28 -1.49
N VAL A 313 -17.95 -12.39 -2.70
CA VAL A 313 -18.68 -13.58 -3.17
C VAL A 313 -17.87 -14.32 -4.24
N GLY A 314 -18.26 -15.57 -4.57
CA GLY A 314 -17.63 -16.37 -5.62
C GLY A 314 -16.27 -16.97 -5.24
N ILE A 315 -15.90 -16.96 -3.95
CA ILE A 315 -14.73 -17.65 -3.41
C ILE A 315 -15.20 -18.90 -2.67
N ASP A 316 -14.80 -20.08 -3.14
CA ASP A 316 -15.17 -21.35 -2.54
C ASP A 316 -14.23 -21.73 -1.40
N TYR A 317 -12.91 -21.73 -1.67
CA TYR A 317 -11.91 -22.12 -0.67
C TYR A 317 -10.73 -21.15 -0.63
N VAL A 318 -10.23 -20.92 0.58
CA VAL A 318 -8.93 -20.31 0.83
C VAL A 318 -8.08 -21.33 1.58
N ILE A 319 -6.97 -21.73 0.98
CA ILE A 319 -6.00 -22.70 1.50
C ILE A 319 -4.71 -21.96 1.82
N VAL A 320 -4.19 -22.13 3.03
CA VAL A 320 -2.94 -21.51 3.50
C VAL A 320 -2.03 -22.63 4.02
N GLY A 321 -0.84 -22.77 3.43
CA GLY A 321 0.09 -23.84 3.79
C GLY A 321 -0.48 -25.24 3.67
N GLY A 322 -1.38 -25.48 2.70
CA GLY A 322 -2.05 -26.75 2.48
C GLY A 322 -3.26 -27.03 3.39
N LYS A 323 -3.63 -26.09 4.28
CA LYS A 323 -4.80 -26.22 5.18
C LYS A 323 -5.94 -25.32 4.72
N ILE A 324 -7.18 -25.79 4.84
CA ILE A 324 -8.37 -24.98 4.52
C ILE A 324 -8.55 -23.93 5.63
N ALA A 325 -8.20 -22.68 5.32
CA ALA A 325 -8.41 -21.55 6.20
C ALA A 325 -9.85 -21.01 6.14
N ALA A 326 -10.46 -21.03 4.95
CA ALA A 326 -11.87 -20.66 4.78
C ALA A 326 -12.56 -21.56 3.74
N ASP A 327 -13.86 -21.78 3.93
CA ASP A 327 -14.74 -22.60 3.12
C ASP A 327 -16.06 -21.81 2.92
N HIS A 328 -16.35 -21.42 1.66
CA HIS A 328 -17.53 -20.61 1.29
C HIS A 328 -17.75 -19.40 2.23
N GLY A 329 -16.66 -18.68 2.51
CA GLY A 329 -16.68 -17.49 3.36
C GLY A 329 -16.79 -17.77 4.87
N VAL A 330 -16.75 -19.03 5.30
CA VAL A 330 -16.70 -19.44 6.72
C VAL A 330 -15.27 -19.74 7.11
N ILE A 331 -14.72 -19.03 8.10
CA ILE A 331 -13.39 -19.29 8.65
C ILE A 331 -13.38 -20.67 9.33
N LYS A 332 -12.46 -21.53 8.93
CA LYS A 332 -12.25 -22.89 9.49
C LYS A 332 -11.06 -22.94 10.44
N ASP A 333 -9.99 -22.24 10.08
CA ASP A 333 -8.77 -22.16 10.88
C ASP A 333 -8.18 -20.74 10.69
N ASP A 334 -7.98 -20.01 11.77
CA ASP A 334 -7.41 -18.67 11.82
C ASP A 334 -5.94 -18.64 12.23
N SER A 335 -5.29 -19.83 12.26
CA SER A 335 -3.89 -20.02 12.64
C SER A 335 -3.03 -20.71 11.57
N CYS A 336 -3.54 -20.84 10.34
CA CYS A 336 -2.85 -21.54 9.24
C CYS A 336 -1.60 -20.80 8.75
N GLY A 337 -1.56 -19.47 8.88
CA GLY A 337 -0.49 -18.62 8.39
C GLY A 337 0.65 -18.46 9.38
N ARG A 338 1.76 -17.99 8.86
CA ARG A 338 3.00 -17.76 9.62
C ARG A 338 3.67 -16.45 9.24
N TYR A 339 4.58 -15.98 10.07
CA TYR A 339 5.50 -14.92 9.70
C TYR A 339 6.57 -15.46 8.74
N ILE A 340 6.70 -14.84 7.57
CA ILE A 340 7.69 -15.20 6.57
C ILE A 340 8.86 -14.23 6.68
N ARG A 341 10.04 -14.78 6.91
CA ARG A 341 11.28 -14.02 6.99
C ARG A 341 11.82 -13.74 5.60
N TYR A 342 12.15 -12.49 5.35
CA TYR A 342 12.75 -12.09 4.09
C TYR A 342 14.08 -12.81 3.88
N LYS A 343 14.30 -13.31 2.66
CA LYS A 343 15.55 -13.91 2.21
C LYS A 343 16.16 -12.99 1.17
N ASN A 344 17.34 -12.48 1.43
CA ASN A 344 18.11 -11.75 0.43
C ASN A 344 18.53 -12.71 -0.69
N ARG A 345 18.43 -12.27 -1.95
CA ARG A 345 18.96 -13.01 -3.11
C ARG A 345 20.40 -12.66 -3.41
#